data_b7f3025ac5fa1d8e833d07f9d5d79cf6
#
_entry.id   b7f3025ac5fa1d8e833d07f9d5d79cf6
#
_cell.length_a   1.000
_cell.length_b   1.000
_cell.length_c   1.000
_cell.angle_alpha   90.00
_cell.angle_beta   90.00
_cell.angle_gamma   90.00
#
_symmetry.space_group_name_H-M   'P 1'
#
loop_
_entity.id
_entity.type
_entity.pdbx_description
1 polymer ?
#
loop_
_entity_poly.entity_id
_entity_poly.type
_entity_poly.pdbx_seq_one_letter_code
_entity_poly.pdbx_strand_id
1 'polypeptide(L)'
;MTMTLREEALKLHMDNNGKIAVVSKVPIATRHDLAIAYTPGVAEPCKDIKEDKNLSFEYTCRGNMVAIITDGTRVLGLGDIGPEAAMPVMEGKAALFKTFGDVDAVPVCLDTKDPDEFIRTVKLLQPNYAGVNLEDISSPKCYEIEDKLKEICDIPVFHDDQHGTAIACLSAVLGALRFVKKDIATAKFVVNGCGAAGSAVGRLLVNMGAQHVIMVDRFGALYEGIDAKLDRIQSYLATVTNKEHKQGTLADVAKGADVMIGASAPNVFTKEIMQSMADKAIVFALANPVPETSYDAAKEAGVAVAGTGRSDRPNQVNNVTVFPGVFRGAIDVRARAITEEMKVAAVYAIAGLIDEKDLREDYVVPDAFDPRVAPAVAAAVAKVAIEKGLARKIVDPEVVRANTAKRIGR
;
A
#
# COMPACT_ATOMS: atom_id res chain seq x y z
N MET A 1 18.02 -28.70 -18.00
CA MET A 1 16.62 -28.27 -17.92
C MET A 1 16.61 -26.94 -17.16
N THR A 2 15.95 -25.94 -17.68
CA THR A 2 15.72 -24.69 -16.95
C THR A 2 14.77 -24.98 -15.78
N MET A 3 15.12 -24.48 -14.58
CA MET A 3 14.25 -24.60 -13.40
C MET A 3 12.93 -23.87 -13.67
N THR A 4 11.86 -24.39 -13.13
CA THR A 4 10.57 -23.69 -13.09
C THR A 4 10.61 -22.57 -12.03
N LEU A 5 9.76 -21.55 -12.17
CA LEU A 5 9.65 -20.47 -11.16
C LEU A 5 9.38 -21.02 -9.74
N ARG A 6 8.61 -22.12 -9.64
CA ARG A 6 8.38 -22.81 -8.36
C ARG A 6 9.67 -23.36 -7.77
N GLU A 7 10.48 -24.03 -8.57
CA GLU A 7 11.76 -24.62 -8.13
C GLU A 7 12.76 -23.55 -7.73
N GLU A 8 12.83 -22.46 -8.50
CA GLU A 8 13.67 -21.29 -8.18
C GLU A 8 13.24 -20.64 -6.86
N ALA A 9 11.94 -20.43 -6.64
CA ALA A 9 11.42 -19.85 -5.41
C ALA A 9 11.70 -20.74 -4.19
N LEU A 10 11.46 -22.04 -4.27
CA LEU A 10 11.77 -22.97 -3.17
C LEU A 10 13.27 -23.02 -2.88
N LYS A 11 14.10 -23.06 -3.92
CA LYS A 11 15.56 -23.06 -3.78
C LYS A 11 16.06 -21.77 -3.10
N LEU A 12 15.53 -20.60 -3.49
CA LEU A 12 15.89 -19.32 -2.86
C LEU A 12 15.63 -19.36 -1.35
N HIS A 13 14.48 -19.87 -0.92
CA HIS A 13 14.14 -19.94 0.51
C HIS A 13 15.02 -20.94 1.27
N MET A 14 15.28 -22.13 0.70
CA MET A 14 16.11 -23.16 1.31
C MET A 14 17.59 -22.75 1.43
N ASP A 15 18.16 -22.22 0.34
CA ASP A 15 19.58 -21.84 0.29
C ASP A 15 19.92 -20.72 1.28
N ASN A 16 18.95 -19.84 1.58
CA ASN A 16 19.14 -18.67 2.44
C ASN A 16 18.53 -18.82 3.83
N ASN A 17 17.83 -19.92 4.14
CA ASN A 17 17.05 -20.08 5.35
C ASN A 17 16.10 -18.87 5.62
N GLY A 18 15.35 -18.49 4.61
CA GLY A 18 14.52 -17.28 4.59
C GLY A 18 15.14 -16.13 3.78
N LYS A 19 14.62 -14.91 3.93
CA LYS A 19 15.03 -13.74 3.13
C LYS A 19 15.64 -12.61 3.95
N ILE A 20 15.58 -12.69 5.28
CA ILE A 20 16.07 -11.65 6.17
C ILE A 20 17.04 -12.20 7.19
N ALA A 21 17.93 -11.35 7.68
CA ALA A 21 18.87 -11.67 8.75
C ALA A 21 19.02 -10.49 9.70
N VAL A 22 19.38 -10.76 10.94
CA VAL A 22 19.79 -9.75 11.92
C VAL A 22 21.31 -9.65 11.89
N VAL A 23 21.82 -8.43 11.69
CA VAL A 23 23.26 -8.16 11.68
C VAL A 23 23.60 -7.10 12.72
N SER A 24 24.75 -7.25 13.39
CA SER A 24 25.30 -6.21 14.28
C SER A 24 25.76 -5.02 13.47
N LYS A 25 25.34 -3.81 13.88
CA LYS A 25 25.79 -2.54 13.27
C LYS A 25 27.12 -2.05 13.85
N VAL A 26 27.57 -2.66 14.95
CA VAL A 26 28.81 -2.29 15.67
C VAL A 26 29.69 -3.51 15.86
N PRO A 27 31.02 -3.36 15.81
CA PRO A 27 31.94 -4.45 16.13
C PRO A 27 31.94 -4.69 17.65
N ILE A 28 32.09 -5.96 18.07
CA ILE A 28 32.37 -6.37 19.45
C ILE A 28 33.58 -7.30 19.37
N ALA A 29 34.77 -6.73 19.28
CA ALA A 29 36.03 -7.47 19.10
C ALA A 29 36.95 -7.36 20.31
N THR A 30 36.78 -6.33 21.13
CA THR A 30 37.63 -6.07 22.33
C THR A 30 36.81 -6.00 23.62
N ARG A 31 37.51 -6.07 24.76
CA ARG A 31 36.86 -5.83 26.08
C ARG A 31 36.28 -4.43 26.19
N HIS A 32 36.90 -3.46 25.53
CA HIS A 32 36.42 -2.09 25.50
C HIS A 32 35.10 -1.98 24.70
N ASP A 33 35.03 -2.60 23.52
CA ASP A 33 33.80 -2.63 22.72
C ASP A 33 32.66 -3.27 23.52
N LEU A 34 32.94 -4.39 24.20
CA LEU A 34 31.96 -5.05 25.06
C LEU A 34 31.49 -4.15 26.21
N ALA A 35 32.38 -3.40 26.82
CA ALA A 35 32.06 -2.50 27.92
C ALA A 35 31.17 -1.32 27.45
N ILE A 36 31.37 -0.81 26.26
CA ILE A 36 30.54 0.25 25.66
C ILE A 36 29.21 -0.30 25.16
N ALA A 37 29.25 -1.39 24.39
CA ALA A 37 28.06 -1.93 23.72
C ALA A 37 27.10 -2.64 24.69
N TYR A 38 27.61 -3.12 25.84
CA TYR A 38 26.81 -3.84 26.84
C TYR A 38 27.10 -3.30 28.25
N THR A 39 27.69 -4.10 29.14
CA THR A 39 27.87 -3.70 30.54
C THR A 39 29.30 -3.18 30.79
N PRO A 40 29.48 -1.99 31.40
CA PRO A 40 28.48 -1.10 32.05
C PRO A 40 27.89 0.00 31.17
N GLY A 41 28.47 0.30 29.98
CA GLY A 41 28.18 1.47 29.17
C GLY A 41 26.71 1.62 28.74
N VAL A 42 26.03 0.50 28.49
CA VAL A 42 24.61 0.47 28.09
C VAL A 42 23.66 1.12 29.11
N ALA A 43 24.09 1.27 30.36
CA ALA A 43 23.29 1.93 31.37
C ALA A 43 23.04 3.41 31.10
N GLU A 44 23.96 4.09 30.39
CA GLU A 44 23.84 5.54 30.14
C GLU A 44 22.68 5.85 29.16
N PRO A 45 22.59 5.27 27.96
CA PRO A 45 21.43 5.49 27.10
C PRO A 45 20.11 5.02 27.76
N CYS A 46 20.13 4.02 28.63
CA CYS A 46 18.94 3.60 29.38
C CYS A 46 18.45 4.69 30.34
N LYS A 47 19.36 5.41 31.02
CA LYS A 47 19.01 6.54 31.89
C LYS A 47 18.37 7.67 31.10
N ASP A 48 19.00 8.07 29.99
CA ASP A 48 18.50 9.13 29.13
C ASP A 48 17.12 8.81 28.56
N ILE A 49 16.90 7.60 28.04
CA ILE A 49 15.61 7.15 27.52
C ILE A 49 14.53 7.09 28.60
N LYS A 50 14.91 6.75 29.84
CA LYS A 50 13.97 6.78 30.98
C LYS A 50 13.43 8.18 31.22
N GLU A 51 14.25 9.21 31.07
CA GLU A 51 13.87 10.61 31.26
C GLU A 51 13.13 11.17 30.01
N ASP A 52 13.63 10.90 28.80
CA ASP A 52 12.96 11.25 27.55
C ASP A 52 12.81 10.01 26.64
N LYS A 53 11.60 9.43 26.59
CA LYS A 53 11.26 8.27 25.76
C LYS A 53 11.51 8.49 24.27
N ASN A 54 11.55 9.74 23.80
CA ASN A 54 11.81 10.04 22.37
C ASN A 54 13.24 9.68 21.98
N LEU A 55 14.19 9.69 22.91
CA LEU A 55 15.58 9.28 22.65
C LEU A 55 15.70 7.80 22.24
N SER A 56 14.69 6.96 22.53
CA SER A 56 14.66 5.59 22.02
C SER A 56 14.66 5.51 20.50
N PHE A 57 14.12 6.48 19.81
CA PHE A 57 14.18 6.56 18.34
C PHE A 57 15.57 6.96 17.80
N GLU A 58 16.44 7.51 18.65
CA GLU A 58 17.80 7.92 18.27
C GLU A 58 18.85 6.91 18.72
N TYR A 59 18.71 6.39 19.91
CA TYR A 59 19.71 5.53 20.54
C TYR A 59 19.51 4.04 20.27
N THR A 60 18.36 3.64 19.70
CA THR A 60 18.07 2.23 19.39
C THR A 60 17.66 2.03 17.93
N CYS A 61 17.55 0.78 17.50
CA CYS A 61 17.05 0.43 16.17
C CYS A 61 15.58 0.84 15.95
N ARG A 62 14.84 1.19 17.03
CA ARG A 62 13.44 1.61 16.98
C ARG A 62 13.17 2.68 15.93
N GLY A 63 14.08 3.66 15.79
CA GLY A 63 13.91 4.80 14.87
C GLY A 63 13.82 4.43 13.39
N ASN A 64 14.26 3.23 13.01
CA ASN A 64 14.21 2.72 11.63
C ASN A 64 13.42 1.42 11.49
N MET A 65 12.81 0.90 12.56
CA MET A 65 12.20 -0.42 12.58
C MET A 65 10.68 -0.33 12.42
N VAL A 66 10.13 -1.11 11.48
CA VAL A 66 8.69 -1.24 11.22
C VAL A 66 8.26 -2.69 11.43
N ALA A 67 7.15 -2.92 12.14
CA ALA A 67 6.54 -4.24 12.22
C ALA A 67 5.66 -4.50 11.00
N ILE A 68 5.81 -5.65 10.35
CA ILE A 68 4.86 -6.18 9.36
C ILE A 68 4.02 -7.21 10.09
N ILE A 69 2.77 -6.86 10.38
CA ILE A 69 1.92 -7.68 11.26
C ILE A 69 0.77 -8.29 10.45
N THR A 70 0.62 -9.60 10.58
CA THR A 70 -0.42 -10.41 9.91
C THR A 70 -0.99 -11.46 10.85
N ASP A 71 -2.19 -11.92 10.55
CA ASP A 71 -2.77 -13.15 11.10
C ASP A 71 -2.93 -14.27 10.03
N GLY A 72 -2.46 -14.00 8.80
CA GLY A 72 -2.48 -14.94 7.69
C GLY A 72 -3.87 -15.30 7.16
N THR A 73 -4.89 -14.45 7.40
CA THR A 73 -6.29 -14.78 7.04
C THR A 73 -6.68 -14.38 5.62
N ARG A 74 -5.80 -13.67 4.88
CA ARG A 74 -6.08 -13.27 3.47
C ARG A 74 -4.78 -13.15 2.68
N VAL A 75 -4.03 -14.22 2.57
CA VAL A 75 -2.70 -14.24 1.92
C VAL A 75 -2.84 -14.45 0.42
N LEU A 76 -2.53 -13.44 -0.37
CA LEU A 76 -2.58 -13.47 -1.85
C LEU A 76 -3.91 -14.06 -2.37
N GLY A 77 -3.85 -14.98 -3.34
CA GLY A 77 -5.00 -15.76 -3.82
C GLY A 77 -5.24 -17.07 -3.05
N LEU A 78 -4.46 -17.33 -1.97
CA LEU A 78 -4.53 -18.59 -1.20
C LEU A 78 -5.58 -18.54 -0.08
N GLY A 79 -6.02 -17.34 0.33
CA GLY A 79 -7.01 -17.16 1.39
C GLY A 79 -6.42 -17.28 2.79
N ASP A 80 -7.16 -17.92 3.70
CA ASP A 80 -6.76 -18.15 5.10
C ASP A 80 -5.82 -19.37 5.18
N ILE A 81 -4.52 -19.11 5.28
CA ILE A 81 -3.49 -20.16 5.35
C ILE A 81 -2.74 -20.18 6.68
N GLY A 82 -3.07 -19.27 7.59
CA GLY A 82 -2.48 -19.16 8.91
C GLY A 82 -1.14 -18.42 8.97
N PRO A 83 -0.68 -18.10 10.19
CA PRO A 83 0.47 -17.22 10.40
C PRO A 83 1.80 -17.80 9.92
N GLU A 84 2.06 -19.10 10.12
CA GLU A 84 3.32 -19.73 9.72
C GLU A 84 3.46 -19.75 8.19
N ALA A 85 2.38 -20.08 7.49
CA ALA A 85 2.37 -20.11 6.02
C ALA A 85 2.41 -18.71 5.39
N ALA A 86 2.04 -17.65 6.13
CA ALA A 86 2.18 -16.26 5.72
C ALA A 86 3.62 -15.73 5.83
N MET A 87 4.47 -16.33 6.67
CA MET A 87 5.84 -15.86 6.93
C MET A 87 6.66 -15.60 5.65
N PRO A 88 6.66 -16.46 4.62
CA PRO A 88 7.43 -16.20 3.40
C PRO A 88 7.01 -14.90 2.69
N VAL A 89 5.73 -14.52 2.74
CA VAL A 89 5.24 -13.27 2.16
C VAL A 89 5.73 -12.08 2.99
N MET A 90 5.64 -12.18 4.33
CA MET A 90 6.08 -11.13 5.26
C MET A 90 7.58 -10.88 5.18
N GLU A 91 8.40 -11.92 5.03
CA GLU A 91 9.84 -11.77 4.76
C GLU A 91 10.12 -11.12 3.41
N GLY A 92 9.34 -11.47 2.38
CA GLY A 92 9.41 -10.80 1.08
C GLY A 92 9.12 -9.30 1.22
N LYS A 93 8.07 -8.95 1.96
CA LYS A 93 7.71 -7.57 2.27
C LYS A 93 8.84 -6.85 3.01
N ALA A 94 9.46 -7.50 4.00
CA ALA A 94 10.59 -6.94 4.75
C ALA A 94 11.80 -6.66 3.83
N ALA A 95 12.11 -7.57 2.92
CA ALA A 95 13.17 -7.37 1.94
C ALA A 95 12.88 -6.18 1.00
N LEU A 96 11.61 -5.99 0.58
CA LEU A 96 11.21 -4.83 -0.23
C LEU A 96 11.31 -3.52 0.56
N PHE A 97 10.88 -3.50 1.84
CA PHE A 97 11.07 -2.35 2.73
C PHE A 97 12.54 -1.93 2.81
N LYS A 98 13.43 -2.92 2.97
CA LYS A 98 14.88 -2.68 3.04
C LYS A 98 15.43 -2.17 1.72
N THR A 99 15.09 -2.84 0.62
CA THR A 99 15.65 -2.52 -0.70
C THR A 99 15.23 -1.15 -1.19
N PHE A 100 13.94 -0.80 -1.08
CA PHE A 100 13.37 0.41 -1.68
C PHE A 100 13.21 1.58 -0.71
N GLY A 101 13.33 1.36 0.60
CA GLY A 101 13.15 2.42 1.61
C GLY A 101 14.26 2.50 2.66
N ASP A 102 15.21 1.56 2.66
CA ASP A 102 16.19 1.35 3.75
C ASP A 102 15.51 1.28 5.14
N VAL A 103 14.30 0.72 5.20
CA VAL A 103 13.54 0.49 6.43
C VAL A 103 13.83 -0.92 6.94
N ASP A 104 14.18 -1.04 8.21
CA ASP A 104 14.40 -2.32 8.89
C ASP A 104 13.04 -2.89 9.29
N ALA A 105 12.41 -3.66 8.40
CA ALA A 105 11.09 -4.24 8.66
C ALA A 105 11.20 -5.67 9.19
N VAL A 106 10.35 -6.00 10.17
CA VAL A 106 10.37 -7.31 10.86
C VAL A 106 8.98 -7.94 10.77
N PRO A 107 8.88 -9.19 10.25
CA PRO A 107 7.65 -9.97 10.29
C PRO A 107 7.20 -10.28 11.71
N VAL A 108 5.91 -10.12 11.98
CA VAL A 108 5.23 -10.51 13.22
C VAL A 108 3.94 -11.21 12.85
N CYS A 109 3.98 -12.54 12.76
CA CYS A 109 2.83 -13.36 12.43
C CYS A 109 2.14 -13.78 13.74
N LEU A 110 0.87 -13.39 13.92
CA LEU A 110 0.11 -13.63 15.15
C LEU A 110 -0.84 -14.81 14.96
N ASP A 111 -0.75 -15.80 15.86
CA ASP A 111 -1.65 -16.94 15.89
C ASP A 111 -2.94 -16.59 16.64
N THR A 112 -3.68 -15.67 16.07
CA THR A 112 -5.03 -15.30 16.55
C THR A 112 -5.90 -14.78 15.41
N LYS A 113 -7.20 -15.08 15.46
CA LYS A 113 -8.23 -14.52 14.56
C LYS A 113 -9.16 -13.54 15.28
N ASP A 114 -8.94 -13.33 16.58
CA ASP A 114 -9.69 -12.39 17.39
C ASP A 114 -9.14 -10.97 17.19
N PRO A 115 -9.95 -10.02 16.70
CA PRO A 115 -9.52 -8.64 16.49
C PRO A 115 -9.06 -7.94 17.77
N ASP A 116 -9.71 -8.17 18.90
CA ASP A 116 -9.37 -7.51 20.18
C ASP A 116 -8.02 -7.99 20.69
N GLU A 117 -7.75 -9.30 20.61
CA GLU A 117 -6.46 -9.88 20.97
C GLU A 117 -5.35 -9.37 20.04
N PHE A 118 -5.62 -9.31 18.73
CA PHE A 118 -4.70 -8.73 17.74
C PHE A 118 -4.36 -7.28 18.08
N ILE A 119 -5.38 -6.43 18.27
CA ILE A 119 -5.24 -5.00 18.60
C ILE A 119 -4.42 -4.83 19.90
N ARG A 120 -4.77 -5.58 20.94
CA ARG A 120 -4.06 -5.54 22.22
C ARG A 120 -2.59 -5.92 22.05
N THR A 121 -2.30 -6.98 21.30
CA THR A 121 -0.93 -7.44 21.05
C THR A 121 -0.12 -6.38 20.31
N VAL A 122 -0.65 -5.80 19.24
CA VAL A 122 0.03 -4.76 18.48
C VAL A 122 0.31 -3.52 19.35
N LYS A 123 -0.65 -3.11 20.18
CA LYS A 123 -0.44 -2.00 21.13
C LYS A 123 0.70 -2.27 22.11
N LEU A 124 0.82 -3.49 22.61
CA LEU A 124 1.91 -3.89 23.53
C LEU A 124 3.29 -3.91 22.83
N LEU A 125 3.33 -4.24 21.54
CA LEU A 125 4.56 -4.27 20.74
C LEU A 125 5.04 -2.88 20.31
N GLN A 126 4.20 -1.84 20.35
CA GLN A 126 4.48 -0.48 19.90
C GLN A 126 5.85 0.09 20.38
N PRO A 127 6.34 -0.15 21.61
CA PRO A 127 7.62 0.41 22.06
C PRO A 127 8.84 -0.03 21.22
N ASN A 128 8.73 -1.10 20.45
CA ASN A 128 9.83 -1.65 19.65
C ASN A 128 9.94 -0.98 18.26
N TYR A 129 8.90 -0.29 17.80
CA TYR A 129 8.77 0.11 16.39
C TYR A 129 8.54 1.60 16.21
N ALA A 130 8.93 2.11 15.04
CA ALA A 130 8.61 3.45 14.55
C ALA A 130 7.29 3.48 13.74
N GLY A 131 6.78 2.33 13.32
CA GLY A 131 5.54 2.20 12.58
C GLY A 131 5.07 0.75 12.48
N VAL A 132 3.83 0.57 12.08
CA VAL A 132 3.17 -0.73 11.88
C VAL A 132 2.58 -0.82 10.49
N ASN A 133 3.02 -1.79 9.73
CA ASN A 133 2.39 -2.21 8.48
C ASN A 133 1.49 -3.43 8.77
N LEU A 134 0.20 -3.28 8.56
CA LEU A 134 -0.74 -4.40 8.58
C LEU A 134 -0.76 -5.06 7.21
N GLU A 135 -0.76 -6.38 7.16
CA GLU A 135 -0.66 -7.14 5.91
C GLU A 135 -1.53 -8.40 5.95
N ASP A 136 -2.15 -8.74 4.83
CA ASP A 136 -2.86 -10.02 4.62
C ASP A 136 -3.93 -10.35 5.68
N ILE A 137 -4.64 -9.33 6.16
CA ILE A 137 -5.75 -9.46 7.11
C ILE A 137 -7.08 -9.40 6.36
N SER A 138 -7.96 -10.36 6.57
CA SER A 138 -9.24 -10.44 5.86
C SER A 138 -10.20 -9.30 6.20
N SER A 139 -10.94 -8.81 5.17
CA SER A 139 -12.10 -7.93 5.40
C SER A 139 -13.29 -8.76 5.91
N PRO A 140 -14.22 -8.18 6.74
CA PRO A 140 -14.22 -6.77 7.17
C PRO A 140 -13.38 -6.46 8.42
N LYS A 141 -12.80 -7.45 9.12
CA LYS A 141 -12.10 -7.24 10.40
C LYS A 141 -10.86 -6.33 10.26
N CYS A 142 -10.20 -6.32 9.09
CA CYS A 142 -9.04 -5.46 8.86
C CYS A 142 -9.36 -3.97 9.04
N TYR A 143 -10.59 -3.54 8.74
CA TYR A 143 -11.03 -2.16 8.93
C TYR A 143 -11.11 -1.78 10.41
N GLU A 144 -11.70 -2.66 11.23
CA GLU A 144 -11.81 -2.44 12.66
C GLU A 144 -10.44 -2.43 13.34
N ILE A 145 -9.59 -3.39 13.00
CA ILE A 145 -8.22 -3.50 13.51
C ILE A 145 -7.43 -2.22 13.20
N GLU A 146 -7.45 -1.78 11.94
CA GLU A 146 -6.70 -0.58 11.54
C GLU A 146 -7.24 0.69 12.24
N ASP A 147 -8.56 0.90 12.25
CA ASP A 147 -9.17 2.07 12.86
C ASP A 147 -8.85 2.15 14.36
N LYS A 148 -8.99 1.04 15.10
CA LYS A 148 -8.67 0.98 16.52
C LYS A 148 -7.20 1.20 16.81
N LEU A 149 -6.31 0.61 16.01
CA LEU A 149 -4.88 0.81 16.18
C LEU A 149 -4.46 2.26 15.88
N LYS A 150 -5.04 2.91 14.87
CA LYS A 150 -4.81 4.33 14.60
C LYS A 150 -5.27 5.24 15.75
N GLU A 151 -6.34 4.85 16.45
CA GLU A 151 -6.85 5.59 17.60
C GLU A 151 -5.93 5.47 18.82
N ILE A 152 -5.42 4.26 19.11
CA ILE A 152 -4.70 3.99 20.37
C ILE A 152 -3.18 4.02 20.25
N CYS A 153 -2.60 3.89 19.06
CA CYS A 153 -1.16 3.91 18.86
C CYS A 153 -0.62 5.33 18.67
N ASP A 154 0.61 5.56 19.16
CA ASP A 154 1.35 6.81 19.01
C ASP A 154 2.34 6.80 17.83
N ILE A 155 2.35 5.75 17.05
CA ILE A 155 3.16 5.54 15.84
C ILE A 155 2.23 5.28 14.65
N PRO A 156 2.65 5.58 13.41
CA PRO A 156 1.82 5.36 12.24
C PRO A 156 1.45 3.89 12.05
N VAL A 157 0.17 3.65 11.77
CA VAL A 157 -0.39 2.35 11.38
C VAL A 157 -0.93 2.48 9.96
N PHE A 158 -0.60 1.52 9.11
CA PHE A 158 -0.97 1.53 7.69
C PHE A 158 -1.25 0.12 7.21
N HIS A 159 -2.43 -0.12 6.63
CA HIS A 159 -2.79 -1.41 6.04
C HIS A 159 -2.52 -1.37 4.54
N ASP A 160 -1.49 -2.09 4.10
CA ASP A 160 -0.99 -1.97 2.73
C ASP A 160 -1.97 -2.53 1.68
N ASP A 161 -2.69 -3.62 1.97
CA ASP A 161 -3.70 -4.17 1.05
C ASP A 161 -4.85 -3.19 0.74
N GLN A 162 -5.15 -2.30 1.68
CA GLN A 162 -6.08 -1.20 1.44
C GLN A 162 -5.37 -0.04 0.74
N HIS A 163 -4.45 0.58 1.43
CA HIS A 163 -3.96 1.91 1.08
C HIS A 163 -2.80 1.88 0.09
N GLY A 164 -1.90 0.89 0.18
CA GLY A 164 -0.84 0.71 -0.80
C GLY A 164 -1.41 0.43 -2.18
N THR A 165 -2.38 -0.49 -2.25
CA THR A 165 -3.07 -0.81 -3.50
C THR A 165 -3.83 0.40 -4.06
N ALA A 166 -4.55 1.15 -3.21
CA ALA A 166 -5.28 2.33 -3.65
C ALA A 166 -4.34 3.43 -4.20
N ILE A 167 -3.23 3.71 -3.50
CA ILE A 167 -2.25 4.72 -3.93
C ILE A 167 -1.59 4.30 -5.24
N ALA A 168 -1.12 3.06 -5.36
CA ALA A 168 -0.49 2.56 -6.57
C ALA A 168 -1.45 2.61 -7.78
N CYS A 169 -2.69 2.13 -7.58
CA CYS A 169 -3.72 2.16 -8.61
C CYS A 169 -4.04 3.59 -9.06
N LEU A 170 -4.32 4.50 -8.12
CA LEU A 170 -4.71 5.86 -8.47
C LEU A 170 -3.55 6.70 -9.02
N SER A 171 -2.30 6.35 -8.71
CA SER A 171 -1.15 6.93 -9.40
C SER A 171 -1.13 6.57 -10.88
N ALA A 172 -1.40 5.30 -11.21
CA ALA A 172 -1.51 4.85 -12.59
C ALA A 172 -2.73 5.45 -13.30
N VAL A 173 -3.88 5.50 -12.62
CA VAL A 173 -5.11 6.13 -13.13
C VAL A 173 -4.88 7.61 -13.44
N LEU A 174 -4.22 8.35 -12.55
CA LEU A 174 -3.94 9.77 -12.75
C LEU A 174 -3.01 10.00 -13.95
N GLY A 175 -1.98 9.16 -14.11
CA GLY A 175 -1.13 9.17 -15.30
C GLY A 175 -1.91 8.85 -16.57
N ALA A 176 -2.81 7.87 -16.55
CA ALA A 176 -3.67 7.50 -17.66
C ALA A 176 -4.66 8.62 -18.03
N LEU A 177 -5.28 9.26 -17.03
CA LEU A 177 -6.16 10.42 -17.25
C LEU A 177 -5.42 11.59 -17.93
N ARG A 178 -4.18 11.89 -17.48
CA ARG A 178 -3.30 12.88 -18.11
C ARG A 178 -3.01 12.52 -19.57
N PHE A 179 -2.69 11.24 -19.85
CA PHE A 179 -2.42 10.77 -21.22
C PHE A 179 -3.64 10.93 -22.13
N VAL A 180 -4.83 10.53 -21.70
CA VAL A 180 -6.05 10.62 -22.51
C VAL A 180 -6.71 12.01 -22.48
N LYS A 181 -6.16 12.96 -21.69
CA LYS A 181 -6.66 14.34 -21.51
C LYS A 181 -8.07 14.39 -20.89
N LYS A 182 -8.32 13.58 -19.87
CA LYS A 182 -9.53 13.61 -19.04
C LYS A 182 -9.20 14.12 -17.64
N ASP A 183 -10.18 14.78 -16.99
CA ASP A 183 -10.03 15.33 -15.65
C ASP A 183 -10.67 14.40 -14.60
N ILE A 184 -10.02 14.23 -13.44
CA ILE A 184 -10.49 13.34 -12.37
C ILE A 184 -11.85 13.77 -11.80
N ALA A 185 -12.14 15.08 -11.75
CA ALA A 185 -13.41 15.58 -11.22
C ALA A 185 -14.61 15.24 -12.11
N THR A 186 -14.39 15.16 -13.43
CA THR A 186 -15.47 14.95 -14.41
C THR A 186 -15.51 13.55 -14.99
N ALA A 187 -14.43 12.79 -14.88
CA ALA A 187 -14.37 11.40 -15.34
C ALA A 187 -15.34 10.50 -14.56
N LYS A 188 -15.94 9.53 -15.25
CA LYS A 188 -16.86 8.54 -14.69
C LYS A 188 -16.10 7.27 -14.33
N PHE A 189 -16.07 6.95 -13.04
CA PHE A 189 -15.38 5.80 -12.50
C PHE A 189 -16.34 4.67 -12.14
N VAL A 190 -15.97 3.45 -12.48
CA VAL A 190 -16.59 2.23 -11.99
C VAL A 190 -15.52 1.41 -11.29
N VAL A 191 -15.72 1.12 -10.00
CA VAL A 191 -14.84 0.28 -9.20
C VAL A 191 -15.57 -1.02 -8.88
N ASN A 192 -15.09 -2.13 -9.42
CA ASN A 192 -15.69 -3.45 -9.24
C ASN A 192 -14.95 -4.24 -8.16
N GLY A 193 -15.64 -4.54 -7.08
CA GLY A 193 -15.14 -5.15 -5.86
C GLY A 193 -15.08 -4.15 -4.70
N CYS A 194 -15.78 -4.50 -3.60
CA CYS A 194 -15.83 -3.68 -2.39
C CYS A 194 -15.15 -4.37 -1.20
N GLY A 195 -14.12 -5.17 -1.47
CA GLY A 195 -13.20 -5.69 -0.46
C GLY A 195 -12.16 -4.63 -0.02
N ALA A 196 -11.11 -5.04 0.68
CA ALA A 196 -10.09 -4.14 1.24
C ALA A 196 -9.54 -3.14 0.20
N ALA A 197 -9.04 -3.63 -0.94
CA ALA A 197 -8.46 -2.80 -1.99
C ALA A 197 -9.49 -1.89 -2.68
N GLY A 198 -10.59 -2.46 -3.21
CA GLY A 198 -11.56 -1.68 -3.96
C GLY A 198 -12.26 -0.61 -3.13
N SER A 199 -12.58 -0.92 -1.86
CA SER A 199 -13.13 0.08 -0.93
C SER A 199 -12.17 1.23 -0.67
N ALA A 200 -10.87 0.94 -0.55
CA ALA A 200 -9.85 1.97 -0.37
C ALA A 200 -9.67 2.82 -1.63
N VAL A 201 -9.71 2.21 -2.82
CA VAL A 201 -9.70 2.93 -4.11
C VAL A 201 -10.88 3.88 -4.19
N GLY A 202 -12.11 3.42 -3.90
CA GLY A 202 -13.31 4.26 -3.93
C GLY A 202 -13.22 5.45 -2.98
N ARG A 203 -12.80 5.21 -1.72
CA ARG A 203 -12.60 6.29 -0.73
C ARG A 203 -11.54 7.31 -1.18
N LEU A 204 -10.42 6.82 -1.69
CA LEU A 204 -9.33 7.70 -2.11
C LEU A 204 -9.71 8.51 -3.36
N LEU A 205 -10.47 7.95 -4.31
CA LEU A 205 -11.04 8.68 -5.45
C LEU A 205 -11.90 9.87 -4.98
N VAL A 206 -12.81 9.62 -4.03
CA VAL A 206 -13.65 10.70 -3.46
C VAL A 206 -12.78 11.76 -2.79
N ASN A 207 -11.76 11.37 -2.00
CA ASN A 207 -10.84 12.29 -1.35
C ASN A 207 -9.99 13.10 -2.35
N MET A 208 -9.75 12.56 -3.55
CA MET A 208 -9.07 13.25 -4.66
C MET A 208 -10.00 14.15 -5.47
N GLY A 209 -11.29 14.21 -5.16
CA GLY A 209 -12.26 15.08 -5.80
C GLY A 209 -13.04 14.47 -6.98
N ALA A 210 -12.96 13.15 -7.19
CA ALA A 210 -13.79 12.47 -8.18
C ALA A 210 -15.28 12.59 -7.82
N GLN A 211 -16.09 13.13 -8.73
CA GLN A 211 -17.51 13.38 -8.49
C GLN A 211 -18.43 12.22 -8.95
N HIS A 212 -17.98 11.44 -9.92
CA HIS A 212 -18.77 10.38 -10.55
C HIS A 212 -18.13 9.02 -10.31
N VAL A 213 -18.29 8.47 -9.10
CA VAL A 213 -17.77 7.16 -8.72
C VAL A 213 -18.94 6.21 -8.46
N ILE A 214 -18.94 5.04 -9.09
CA ILE A 214 -19.88 3.96 -8.83
C ILE A 214 -19.09 2.75 -8.33
N MET A 215 -19.42 2.29 -7.13
CA MET A 215 -18.92 1.04 -6.56
C MET A 215 -19.81 -0.11 -6.97
N VAL A 216 -19.24 -1.24 -7.35
CA VAL A 216 -19.97 -2.46 -7.73
C VAL A 216 -19.50 -3.63 -6.89
N ASP A 217 -20.44 -4.39 -6.34
CA ASP A 217 -20.16 -5.64 -5.63
C ASP A 217 -21.11 -6.74 -6.13
N ARG A 218 -21.12 -7.89 -5.48
CA ARG A 218 -22.02 -9.03 -5.79
C ARG A 218 -23.51 -8.65 -5.79
N PHE A 219 -23.87 -7.54 -5.19
CA PHE A 219 -25.21 -6.98 -5.18
C PHE A 219 -25.52 -6.07 -6.39
N GLY A 220 -24.55 -5.87 -7.29
CA GLY A 220 -24.60 -4.83 -8.31
C GLY A 220 -24.02 -3.50 -7.84
N ALA A 221 -24.45 -2.41 -8.46
CA ALA A 221 -24.03 -1.05 -8.10
C ALA A 221 -24.52 -0.69 -6.70
N LEU A 222 -23.61 -0.18 -5.85
CA LEU A 222 -23.95 0.33 -4.52
C LEU A 222 -24.56 1.73 -4.63
N TYR A 223 -25.61 1.99 -3.89
CA TYR A 223 -26.27 3.29 -3.74
C TYR A 223 -26.91 3.42 -2.36
N GLU A 224 -27.16 4.62 -1.92
CA GLU A 224 -27.79 4.88 -0.63
C GLU A 224 -29.24 4.33 -0.61
N GLY A 225 -29.55 3.49 0.40
CA GLY A 225 -30.84 2.84 0.53
C GLY A 225 -30.99 1.51 -0.23
N ILE A 226 -29.91 0.94 -0.78
CA ILE A 226 -29.93 -0.39 -1.39
C ILE A 226 -30.42 -1.45 -0.37
N ASP A 227 -31.36 -2.31 -0.78
CA ASP A 227 -31.84 -3.45 0.02
C ASP A 227 -30.83 -4.62 -0.08
N ALA A 228 -29.71 -4.49 0.63
CA ALA A 228 -28.66 -5.51 0.69
C ALA A 228 -27.96 -5.48 2.05
N LYS A 229 -27.44 -6.63 2.49
CA LYS A 229 -26.64 -6.70 3.72
C LYS A 229 -25.23 -6.20 3.45
N LEU A 230 -25.00 -4.91 3.63
CA LEU A 230 -23.72 -4.25 3.49
C LEU A 230 -22.94 -4.28 4.80
N ASP A 231 -21.60 -4.36 4.71
CA ASP A 231 -20.73 -4.05 5.84
C ASP A 231 -20.63 -2.53 6.08
N ARG A 232 -19.93 -2.14 7.15
CA ARG A 232 -19.77 -0.74 7.54
C ARG A 232 -19.15 0.12 6.43
N ILE A 233 -18.16 -0.42 5.73
CA ILE A 233 -17.42 0.33 4.69
C ILE A 233 -18.25 0.41 3.40
N GLN A 234 -18.90 -0.67 3.02
CA GLN A 234 -19.84 -0.68 1.89
C GLN A 234 -21.01 0.30 2.13
N SER A 235 -21.55 0.32 3.34
CA SER A 235 -22.62 1.27 3.73
C SER A 235 -22.12 2.72 3.60
N TYR A 236 -20.94 3.02 4.10
CA TYR A 236 -20.32 4.35 3.93
C TYR A 236 -20.12 4.69 2.44
N LEU A 237 -19.56 3.78 1.64
CA LEU A 237 -19.36 4.00 0.20
C LEU A 237 -20.67 4.25 -0.53
N ALA A 238 -21.74 3.55 -0.19
CA ALA A 238 -23.07 3.77 -0.77
C ALA A 238 -23.59 5.21 -0.52
N THR A 239 -23.20 5.86 0.59
CA THR A 239 -23.59 7.25 0.89
C THR A 239 -22.74 8.29 0.20
N VAL A 240 -21.45 8.02 -0.07
CA VAL A 240 -20.50 9.01 -0.62
C VAL A 240 -20.24 8.86 -2.12
N THR A 241 -20.63 7.73 -2.71
CA THR A 241 -20.51 7.45 -4.16
C THR A 241 -21.90 7.37 -4.82
N ASN A 242 -21.94 7.16 -6.15
CA ASN A 242 -23.16 6.92 -6.91
C ASN A 242 -24.31 7.92 -6.62
N LYS A 243 -24.01 9.20 -6.63
CA LYS A 243 -24.98 10.27 -6.31
C LYS A 243 -26.21 10.30 -7.24
N GLU A 244 -26.11 9.67 -8.39
CA GLU A 244 -27.20 9.54 -9.36
C GLU A 244 -28.10 8.32 -9.06
N HIS A 245 -27.79 7.54 -8.02
CA HIS A 245 -28.51 6.31 -7.63
C HIS A 245 -28.67 5.32 -8.80
N LYS A 246 -27.68 5.21 -9.67
CA LYS A 246 -27.67 4.21 -10.74
C LYS A 246 -27.68 2.82 -10.16
N GLN A 247 -28.55 2.00 -10.73
CA GLN A 247 -28.75 0.60 -10.32
C GLN A 247 -28.33 -0.34 -11.45
N GLY A 248 -28.17 -1.61 -11.15
CA GLY A 248 -27.89 -2.64 -12.12
C GLY A 248 -26.55 -3.35 -11.89
N THR A 249 -26.21 -4.18 -12.84
CA THR A 249 -24.99 -4.98 -12.85
C THR A 249 -23.77 -4.15 -13.27
N LEU A 250 -22.57 -4.74 -13.19
CA LEU A 250 -21.36 -4.14 -13.75
C LEU A 250 -21.55 -3.73 -15.21
N ALA A 251 -22.17 -4.58 -16.03
CA ALA A 251 -22.42 -4.30 -17.45
C ALA A 251 -23.32 -3.07 -17.68
N ASP A 252 -24.26 -2.83 -16.77
CA ASP A 252 -25.18 -1.69 -16.88
C ASP A 252 -24.47 -0.36 -16.56
N VAL A 253 -23.67 -0.33 -15.49
CA VAL A 253 -23.01 0.90 -15.04
C VAL A 253 -21.69 1.20 -15.74
N ALA A 254 -21.05 0.21 -16.37
CA ALA A 254 -19.87 0.40 -17.20
C ALA A 254 -20.15 1.17 -18.51
N LYS A 255 -21.40 1.20 -18.97
CA LYS A 255 -21.78 1.93 -20.19
C LYS A 255 -21.43 3.42 -20.07
N GLY A 256 -20.52 3.88 -20.94
CA GLY A 256 -20.07 5.27 -20.97
C GLY A 256 -19.18 5.64 -19.75
N ALA A 257 -18.64 4.69 -19.01
CA ALA A 257 -17.63 4.94 -18.00
C ALA A 257 -16.28 5.26 -18.64
N ASP A 258 -15.55 6.22 -18.08
CA ASP A 258 -14.21 6.61 -18.53
C ASP A 258 -13.12 5.68 -17.96
N VAL A 259 -13.30 5.26 -16.72
CA VAL A 259 -12.32 4.45 -15.99
C VAL A 259 -13.04 3.28 -15.31
N MET A 260 -12.55 2.08 -15.53
CA MET A 260 -12.98 0.87 -14.83
C MET A 260 -11.81 0.25 -14.07
N ILE A 261 -11.99 0.03 -12.76
CA ILE A 261 -10.98 -0.53 -11.86
C ILE A 261 -11.55 -1.82 -11.26
N GLY A 262 -10.81 -2.91 -11.38
CA GLY A 262 -11.16 -4.21 -10.81
C GLY A 262 -10.32 -4.54 -9.58
N ALA A 263 -10.99 -4.95 -8.51
CA ALA A 263 -10.40 -5.51 -7.30
C ALA A 263 -11.31 -6.65 -6.78
N SER A 264 -11.66 -7.58 -7.68
CA SER A 264 -12.77 -8.52 -7.48
C SER A 264 -12.42 -9.96 -7.84
N ALA A 265 -12.95 -10.46 -8.93
CA ALA A 265 -12.84 -11.85 -9.37
C ALA A 265 -12.28 -11.96 -10.80
N PRO A 266 -11.63 -13.08 -11.14
CA PRO A 266 -11.05 -13.28 -12.48
C PRO A 266 -12.09 -13.18 -13.60
N ASN A 267 -11.66 -12.62 -14.75
CA ASN A 267 -12.37 -12.68 -16.04
C ASN A 267 -13.78 -12.04 -16.06
N VAL A 268 -14.10 -11.13 -15.14
CA VAL A 268 -15.39 -10.45 -15.08
C VAL A 268 -15.51 -9.24 -16.01
N PHE A 269 -14.41 -8.72 -16.54
CA PHE A 269 -14.38 -7.65 -17.52
C PHE A 269 -14.40 -8.24 -18.93
N THR A 270 -15.61 -8.51 -19.44
CA THR A 270 -15.77 -9.08 -20.79
C THR A 270 -15.47 -8.03 -21.87
N LYS A 271 -15.24 -8.49 -23.09
CA LYS A 271 -15.00 -7.63 -24.25
C LYS A 271 -16.18 -6.66 -24.46
N GLU A 272 -17.41 -7.14 -24.34
CA GLU A 272 -18.65 -6.36 -24.53
C GLU A 272 -18.75 -5.25 -23.46
N ILE A 273 -18.41 -5.54 -22.21
CA ILE A 273 -18.39 -4.53 -21.14
C ILE A 273 -17.37 -3.44 -21.47
N MET A 274 -16.15 -3.81 -21.83
CA MET A 274 -15.09 -2.86 -22.15
C MET A 274 -15.42 -2.02 -23.38
N GLN A 275 -16.02 -2.61 -24.40
CA GLN A 275 -16.46 -1.91 -25.61
C GLN A 275 -17.65 -0.96 -25.37
N SER A 276 -18.40 -1.13 -24.30
CA SER A 276 -19.53 -0.25 -23.92
C SER A 276 -19.08 1.03 -23.19
N MET A 277 -17.82 1.08 -22.77
CA MET A 277 -17.23 2.23 -22.08
C MET A 277 -17.12 3.47 -23.00
N ALA A 278 -16.76 4.60 -22.42
CA ALA A 278 -16.54 5.84 -23.15
C ALA A 278 -15.34 5.74 -24.11
N ASP A 279 -15.29 6.65 -25.07
CA ASP A 279 -14.09 6.83 -25.88
C ASP A 279 -12.84 7.07 -25.01
N LYS A 280 -11.70 6.51 -25.44
CA LYS A 280 -10.44 6.54 -24.68
C LYS A 280 -10.58 5.96 -23.26
N ALA A 281 -11.28 4.83 -23.15
CA ALA A 281 -11.46 4.12 -21.88
C ALA A 281 -10.14 3.69 -21.24
N ILE A 282 -10.12 3.68 -19.91
CA ILE A 282 -9.01 3.26 -19.05
C ILE A 282 -9.45 2.06 -18.23
N VAL A 283 -8.66 0.98 -18.21
CA VAL A 283 -8.98 -0.23 -17.42
C VAL A 283 -7.77 -0.69 -16.62
N PHE A 284 -7.95 -0.81 -15.31
CA PHE A 284 -6.98 -1.43 -14.40
C PHE A 284 -7.61 -2.66 -13.73
N ALA A 285 -7.05 -3.85 -14.00
CA ALA A 285 -7.54 -5.13 -13.50
C ALA A 285 -6.54 -5.69 -12.47
N LEU A 286 -6.88 -5.61 -11.17
CA LEU A 286 -5.95 -5.81 -10.06
C LEU A 286 -6.11 -7.15 -9.34
N ALA A 287 -7.10 -7.98 -9.69
CA ALA A 287 -7.27 -9.28 -9.05
C ALA A 287 -6.04 -10.18 -9.27
N ASN A 288 -5.64 -10.87 -8.22
CA ASN A 288 -4.50 -11.79 -8.21
C ASN A 288 -4.95 -13.21 -7.79
N PRO A 289 -4.38 -14.28 -8.37
CA PRO A 289 -3.33 -14.31 -9.40
C PRO A 289 -3.82 -14.10 -10.84
N VAL A 290 -5.12 -14.16 -11.07
CA VAL A 290 -5.75 -13.97 -12.39
C VAL A 290 -6.55 -12.68 -12.36
N PRO A 291 -6.25 -11.69 -13.23
CA PRO A 291 -6.95 -10.41 -13.24
C PRO A 291 -8.37 -10.52 -13.81
N GLU A 292 -9.18 -9.47 -13.63
CA GLU A 292 -10.52 -9.35 -14.19
C GLU A 292 -10.54 -9.39 -15.72
N THR A 293 -9.47 -8.97 -16.37
CA THR A 293 -9.16 -9.14 -17.79
C THR A 293 -7.65 -9.14 -18.00
N SER A 294 -7.17 -9.78 -19.05
CA SER A 294 -5.75 -9.65 -19.41
C SER A 294 -5.47 -8.31 -20.10
N TYR A 295 -4.21 -7.86 -20.03
CA TYR A 295 -3.77 -6.66 -20.76
C TYR A 295 -4.09 -6.76 -22.24
N ASP A 296 -3.78 -7.90 -22.89
CA ASP A 296 -3.98 -8.11 -24.31
C ASP A 296 -5.47 -8.07 -24.68
N ALA A 297 -6.34 -8.72 -23.89
CA ALA A 297 -7.79 -8.70 -24.11
C ALA A 297 -8.39 -7.28 -23.97
N ALA A 298 -7.89 -6.48 -23.02
CA ALA A 298 -8.30 -5.10 -22.87
C ALA A 298 -7.89 -4.26 -24.10
N LYS A 299 -6.69 -4.44 -24.61
CA LYS A 299 -6.22 -3.76 -25.84
C LYS A 299 -7.02 -4.19 -27.07
N GLU A 300 -7.34 -5.48 -27.22
CA GLU A 300 -8.19 -6.02 -28.29
C GLU A 300 -9.64 -5.47 -28.22
N ALA A 301 -10.12 -5.14 -27.02
CA ALA A 301 -11.42 -4.50 -26.83
C ALA A 301 -11.42 -3.00 -27.18
N GLY A 302 -10.27 -2.39 -27.48
CA GLY A 302 -10.14 -0.97 -27.83
C GLY A 302 -9.88 -0.05 -26.64
N VAL A 303 -9.53 -0.60 -25.46
CA VAL A 303 -9.16 0.21 -24.29
C VAL A 303 -7.91 1.03 -24.59
N ALA A 304 -7.95 2.33 -24.34
CA ALA A 304 -6.83 3.24 -24.64
C ALA A 304 -5.64 2.97 -23.70
N VAL A 305 -5.89 2.85 -22.40
CA VAL A 305 -4.86 2.52 -21.40
C VAL A 305 -5.32 1.33 -20.58
N ALA A 306 -4.51 0.28 -20.54
CA ALA A 306 -4.74 -0.89 -19.72
C ALA A 306 -3.55 -1.12 -18.76
N GLY A 307 -3.81 -1.67 -17.58
CA GLY A 307 -2.79 -2.10 -16.62
C GLY A 307 -3.32 -3.19 -15.70
N THR A 308 -2.40 -3.91 -15.08
CA THR A 308 -2.71 -5.01 -14.14
C THR A 308 -1.69 -5.05 -12.99
N GLY A 309 -1.89 -5.96 -12.02
CA GLY A 309 -0.88 -6.25 -10.99
C GLY A 309 0.32 -7.07 -11.47
N ARG A 310 0.31 -7.56 -12.72
CA ARG A 310 1.36 -8.44 -13.26
C ARG A 310 2.61 -7.68 -13.67
N SER A 311 3.78 -8.21 -13.30
CA SER A 311 5.09 -7.62 -13.61
C SER A 311 5.57 -7.88 -15.06
N ASP A 312 4.92 -8.79 -15.77
CA ASP A 312 5.25 -9.15 -17.16
C ASP A 312 4.44 -8.35 -18.19
N ARG A 313 3.71 -7.32 -17.78
CA ARG A 313 2.87 -6.46 -18.62
C ARG A 313 3.12 -4.97 -18.31
N PRO A 314 2.86 -4.07 -19.29
CA PRO A 314 2.94 -2.63 -19.06
C PRO A 314 2.01 -2.12 -17.97
N ASN A 315 2.31 -0.94 -17.44
CA ASN A 315 1.50 -0.25 -16.43
C ASN A 315 1.20 -1.12 -15.22
N GLN A 316 2.23 -1.82 -14.70
CA GLN A 316 2.07 -2.62 -13.51
C GLN A 316 1.66 -1.76 -12.31
N VAL A 317 0.56 -2.12 -11.67
CA VAL A 317 0.16 -1.58 -10.36
C VAL A 317 0.76 -2.45 -9.27
N ASN A 318 1.70 -1.90 -8.50
CA ASN A 318 2.39 -2.66 -7.47
C ASN A 318 2.63 -1.80 -6.23
N ASN A 319 2.23 -2.30 -5.05
CA ASN A 319 2.35 -1.62 -3.77
C ASN A 319 3.80 -1.27 -3.40
N VAL A 320 4.79 -1.95 -3.99
CA VAL A 320 6.21 -1.65 -3.75
C VAL A 320 6.59 -0.23 -4.16
N THR A 321 5.85 0.41 -5.05
CA THR A 321 6.02 1.83 -5.38
C THR A 321 5.53 2.77 -4.28
N VAL A 322 4.85 2.25 -3.25
CA VAL A 322 4.13 3.05 -2.26
C VAL A 322 4.72 2.90 -0.86
N PHE A 323 4.57 1.71 -0.24
CA PHE A 323 4.80 1.53 1.19
C PHE A 323 6.23 1.88 1.65
N PRO A 324 7.31 1.60 0.87
CA PRO A 324 8.66 1.95 1.32
C PRO A 324 8.83 3.47 1.48
N GLY A 325 8.37 4.24 0.50
CA GLY A 325 8.41 5.70 0.53
C GLY A 325 7.49 6.30 1.58
N VAL A 326 6.27 5.78 1.73
CA VAL A 326 5.30 6.24 2.75
C VAL A 326 5.88 6.07 4.16
N PHE A 327 6.38 4.89 4.49
CA PHE A 327 6.99 4.66 5.80
C PHE A 327 8.29 5.45 5.97
N ARG A 328 9.14 5.55 4.94
CA ARG A 328 10.36 6.35 5.01
C ARG A 328 10.05 7.81 5.36
N GLY A 329 9.10 8.42 4.65
CA GLY A 329 8.68 9.79 4.94
C GLY A 329 8.09 9.95 6.34
N ALA A 330 7.21 9.04 6.75
CA ALA A 330 6.58 9.07 8.06
C ALA A 330 7.59 8.93 9.22
N ILE A 331 8.53 7.97 9.14
CA ILE A 331 9.49 7.73 10.22
C ILE A 331 10.62 8.76 10.27
N ASP A 332 11.03 9.36 9.16
CA ASP A 332 12.08 10.40 9.15
C ASP A 332 11.64 11.67 9.89
N VAL A 333 10.35 12.00 9.85
CA VAL A 333 9.75 13.11 10.61
C VAL A 333 9.06 12.65 11.89
N ARG A 334 9.13 11.36 12.24
CA ARG A 334 8.44 10.76 13.39
C ARG A 334 6.96 11.12 13.42
N ALA A 335 6.28 10.95 12.29
CA ALA A 335 4.85 11.21 12.19
C ALA A 335 4.06 10.34 13.16
N ARG A 336 2.97 10.89 13.72
CA ARG A 336 2.08 10.15 14.63
C ARG A 336 1.11 9.24 13.88
N ALA A 337 0.80 9.60 12.64
CA ALA A 337 -0.16 8.90 11.79
C ALA A 337 0.19 9.06 10.32
N ILE A 338 -0.37 8.21 9.47
CA ILE A 338 -0.45 8.37 8.02
C ILE A 338 -1.90 8.71 7.70
N THR A 339 -2.15 9.97 7.28
CA THR A 339 -3.51 10.49 7.01
C THR A 339 -3.93 10.31 5.56
N GLU A 340 -5.21 10.61 5.27
CA GLU A 340 -5.73 10.57 3.90
C GLU A 340 -5.00 11.57 3.00
N GLU A 341 -4.69 12.78 3.51
CA GLU A 341 -3.95 13.78 2.74
C GLU A 341 -2.52 13.33 2.41
N MET A 342 -1.86 12.58 3.29
CA MET A 342 -0.56 11.98 2.99
C MET A 342 -0.67 10.93 1.88
N LYS A 343 -1.75 10.15 1.85
CA LYS A 343 -2.02 9.17 0.80
C LYS A 343 -2.27 9.85 -0.55
N VAL A 344 -3.08 10.91 -0.55
CA VAL A 344 -3.31 11.74 -1.75
C VAL A 344 -1.98 12.35 -2.24
N ALA A 345 -1.15 12.89 -1.34
CA ALA A 345 0.15 13.44 -1.70
C ALA A 345 1.07 12.38 -2.33
N ALA A 346 1.05 11.14 -1.82
CA ALA A 346 1.80 10.02 -2.38
C ALA A 346 1.34 9.67 -3.81
N VAL A 347 0.01 9.68 -4.08
CA VAL A 347 -0.53 9.50 -5.44
C VAL A 347 0.04 10.53 -6.41
N TYR A 348 -0.04 11.80 -6.06
CA TYR A 348 0.47 12.88 -6.91
C TYR A 348 1.99 12.84 -7.06
N ALA A 349 2.72 12.46 -6.01
CA ALA A 349 4.18 12.32 -6.06
C ALA A 349 4.62 11.24 -7.06
N ILE A 350 3.94 10.08 -7.08
CA ILE A 350 4.24 9.00 -8.03
C ILE A 350 3.82 9.40 -9.45
N ALA A 351 2.58 9.85 -9.64
CA ALA A 351 2.07 10.22 -10.95
C ALA A 351 2.85 11.38 -11.60
N GLY A 352 3.40 12.28 -10.78
CA GLY A 352 4.19 13.42 -11.24
C GLY A 352 5.61 13.09 -11.70
N LEU A 353 6.09 11.85 -11.53
CA LEU A 353 7.44 11.45 -11.96
C LEU A 353 7.60 11.28 -13.47
N ILE A 354 6.49 11.11 -14.18
CA ILE A 354 6.46 11.03 -15.64
C ILE A 354 5.98 12.36 -16.20
N ASP A 355 6.83 13.03 -16.98
CA ASP A 355 6.47 14.26 -17.68
C ASP A 355 5.39 13.98 -18.74
N GLU A 356 4.55 14.99 -19.07
CA GLU A 356 3.48 14.83 -20.07
C GLU A 356 3.96 14.35 -21.44
N LYS A 357 5.15 14.80 -21.86
CA LYS A 357 5.76 14.42 -23.14
C LYS A 357 6.19 12.95 -23.20
N ASP A 358 6.42 12.32 -22.04
CA ASP A 358 6.89 10.94 -21.91
C ASP A 358 5.76 9.95 -21.63
N LEU A 359 4.54 10.44 -21.35
CA LEU A 359 3.36 9.61 -21.18
C LEU A 359 3.01 8.88 -22.48
N ARG A 360 2.78 7.58 -22.37
CA ARG A 360 2.34 6.69 -23.45
C ARG A 360 1.28 5.72 -22.93
N GLU A 361 0.55 5.09 -23.83
CA GLU A 361 -0.47 4.09 -23.45
C GLU A 361 0.08 2.92 -22.61
N ASP A 362 1.36 2.61 -22.78
CA ASP A 362 2.10 1.55 -22.12
C ASP A 362 3.02 2.04 -20.98
N TYR A 363 3.03 3.36 -20.70
CA TYR A 363 3.87 3.98 -19.68
C TYR A 363 3.17 5.20 -19.05
N VAL A 364 2.23 4.92 -18.13
CA VAL A 364 1.45 5.94 -17.40
C VAL A 364 1.79 5.97 -15.90
N VAL A 365 2.58 5.01 -15.43
CA VAL A 365 3.08 4.91 -14.05
C VAL A 365 4.54 4.49 -14.08
N PRO A 366 5.40 5.00 -13.18
CA PRO A 366 6.80 4.59 -13.13
C PRO A 366 6.93 3.11 -12.78
N ASP A 367 8.02 2.49 -13.27
CA ASP A 367 8.37 1.13 -12.92
C ASP A 367 8.68 0.98 -11.42
N ALA A 368 8.46 -0.21 -10.86
CA ALA A 368 8.74 -0.53 -9.46
C ALA A 368 10.21 -0.30 -9.06
N PHE A 369 11.13 -0.40 -10.01
CA PHE A 369 12.57 -0.18 -9.81
C PHE A 369 13.03 1.24 -10.13
N ASP A 370 12.13 2.16 -10.46
CA ASP A 370 12.49 3.56 -10.67
C ASP A 370 13.01 4.19 -9.36
N PRO A 371 14.29 4.56 -9.27
CA PRO A 371 14.90 5.03 -8.02
C PRO A 371 14.34 6.39 -7.55
N ARG A 372 13.55 7.08 -8.37
CA ARG A 372 12.93 8.36 -8.02
C ARG A 372 11.67 8.19 -7.16
N VAL A 373 11.04 7.01 -7.19
CA VAL A 373 9.71 6.78 -6.58
C VAL A 373 9.76 6.95 -5.07
N ALA A 374 10.54 6.14 -4.36
CA ALA A 374 10.56 6.19 -2.90
C ALA A 374 11.01 7.56 -2.34
N PRO A 375 12.04 8.25 -2.89
CA PRO A 375 12.39 9.61 -2.49
C PRO A 375 11.27 10.62 -2.68
N ALA A 376 10.53 10.57 -3.80
CA ALA A 376 9.43 11.48 -4.08
C ALA A 376 8.27 11.27 -3.10
N VAL A 377 7.90 10.01 -2.87
CA VAL A 377 6.82 9.65 -1.93
C VAL A 377 7.21 10.04 -0.50
N ALA A 378 8.45 9.75 -0.07
CA ALA A 378 8.92 10.09 1.27
C ALA A 378 8.86 11.60 1.53
N ALA A 379 9.33 12.41 0.59
CA ALA A 379 9.26 13.87 0.69
C ALA A 379 7.82 14.40 0.77
N ALA A 380 6.93 13.88 -0.08
CA ALA A 380 5.53 14.28 -0.11
C ALA A 380 4.81 13.95 1.20
N VAL A 381 5.01 12.74 1.73
CA VAL A 381 4.44 12.32 3.03
C VAL A 381 4.99 13.15 4.18
N ALA A 382 6.32 13.37 4.23
CA ALA A 382 6.95 14.18 5.26
C ALA A 382 6.44 15.64 5.25
N LYS A 383 6.28 16.22 4.05
CA LYS A 383 5.72 17.57 3.87
C LYS A 383 4.34 17.69 4.51
N VAL A 384 3.42 16.79 4.16
CA VAL A 384 2.05 16.82 4.71
C VAL A 384 2.05 16.57 6.21
N ALA A 385 2.90 15.65 6.71
CA ALA A 385 3.04 15.41 8.14
C ALA A 385 3.41 16.68 8.92
N ILE A 386 4.34 17.48 8.38
CA ILE A 386 4.78 18.74 8.97
C ILE A 386 3.66 19.77 8.90
N GLU A 387 3.05 19.98 7.73
CA GLU A 387 1.98 20.96 7.52
C GLU A 387 0.75 20.71 8.40
N LYS A 388 0.47 19.44 8.70
CA LYS A 388 -0.66 19.04 9.58
C LYS A 388 -0.28 18.97 11.07
N GLY A 389 0.95 19.30 11.45
CA GLY A 389 1.40 19.23 12.85
C GLY A 389 1.49 17.80 13.41
N LEU A 390 1.62 16.80 12.55
CA LEU A 390 1.74 15.39 12.92
C LEU A 390 3.19 14.95 13.12
N ALA A 391 4.13 15.70 12.57
CA ALA A 391 5.56 15.44 12.69
C ALA A 391 6.06 15.82 14.10
N ARG A 392 6.80 14.91 14.75
CA ARG A 392 7.53 15.17 16.00
C ARG A 392 8.94 15.69 15.77
N LYS A 393 9.43 15.53 14.56
CA LYS A 393 10.72 16.04 14.12
C LYS A 393 10.51 16.81 12.82
N ILE A 394 10.89 18.08 12.81
CA ILE A 394 10.79 18.91 11.62
C ILE A 394 12.06 18.72 10.79
N VAL A 395 11.91 18.18 9.60
CA VAL A 395 12.97 17.94 8.62
C VAL A 395 12.48 18.48 7.28
N ASP A 396 13.30 19.28 6.60
CA ASP A 396 12.96 19.77 5.26
C ASP A 396 12.62 18.58 4.33
N PRO A 397 11.46 18.58 3.65
CA PRO A 397 11.06 17.50 2.73
C PRO A 397 12.12 17.21 1.64
N GLU A 398 12.86 18.20 1.17
CA GLU A 398 13.93 17.97 0.19
C GLU A 398 15.17 17.29 0.81
N VAL A 399 15.42 17.51 2.09
CA VAL A 399 16.43 16.73 2.84
C VAL A 399 15.96 15.29 3.02
N VAL A 400 14.67 15.05 3.28
CA VAL A 400 14.11 13.69 3.32
C VAL A 400 14.26 13.01 1.96
N ARG A 401 13.94 13.70 0.86
CA ARG A 401 14.15 13.23 -0.51
C ARG A 401 15.60 12.81 -0.76
N ALA A 402 16.54 13.72 -0.51
CA ALA A 402 17.95 13.50 -0.76
C ALA A 402 18.53 12.35 0.09
N ASN A 403 18.16 12.27 1.37
CA ASN A 403 18.58 11.20 2.25
C ASN A 403 18.02 9.84 1.82
N THR A 404 16.76 9.80 1.40
CA THR A 404 16.14 8.58 0.89
C THR A 404 16.87 8.10 -0.36
N ALA A 405 17.09 8.98 -1.35
CA ALA A 405 17.84 8.66 -2.56
C ALA A 405 19.25 8.13 -2.25
N LYS A 406 19.97 8.77 -1.31
CA LYS A 406 21.30 8.31 -0.88
C LYS A 406 21.28 6.91 -0.25
N ARG A 407 20.26 6.59 0.56
CA ARG A 407 20.14 5.31 1.26
C ARG A 407 19.87 4.15 0.29
N ILE A 408 19.04 4.35 -0.73
CA ILE A 408 18.69 3.31 -1.70
C ILE A 408 19.61 3.22 -2.91
N GLY A 409 20.45 4.23 -3.14
CA GLY A 409 21.41 4.30 -4.24
C GLY A 409 22.71 3.50 -4.01
N ARG A 410 22.69 2.53 -3.11
CA ARG A 410 23.85 1.69 -2.74
C ARG A 410 24.07 0.55 -3.71
#